data_79d2a5c5bbfb8a6f89692a2b802d1664
#
_entry.id   79d2a5c5bbfb8a6f89692a2b802d1664
#
_cell.length_a   1.000
_cell.length_b   1.000
_cell.length_c   1.000
_cell.angle_alpha   90.00
_cell.angle_beta   90.00
_cell.angle_gamma   90.00
#
_symmetry.space_group_name_H-M   'P 1'
#
loop_
_entity.id
_entity.type
_entity.pdbx_description
1 polymer ?
#
loop_
_entity_poly.entity_id
_entity_poly.type
_entity_poly.pdbx_seq_one_letter_code
_entity_poly.pdbx_strand_id
1 'polypeptide(L)'
;MKITTVAVIGCGRIANSAHFPALTKLDNVRIKYACDLILEKAEAVKEKFPGVEKTITDYKVALADPEVEAVFVLTPNYSHYTISMDALRAGKHVMCEKPITVNYPLSVEMAEEAKKQNKILNIGVCNRYHKSVELIEEMNREGKLGNLYHVYCSFRAFRSIPGLGGAFTDKSKSGGGVLIDWGIHFLDLILYVLGGAKLDNVTCDTFSEMAKDMKSYRYKRMWAEDTADFENGVNDVDDSVAGYIRTDKASISFNGAWAENINDERSMFVDFMGDKAGVRLTYGGQFEFFNGQTLESTVSEHEIPNMYLREDGDFILSCESGEKNRNHIDNILESMKLLDALYQSAEVKKEVTL
;
A
#
# COMPACT_ATOMS: atom_id res chain seq x y z
N MET A 1 -16.94 2.05 25.19
CA MET A 1 -15.70 1.81 24.44
C MET A 1 -14.61 2.70 25.02
N LYS A 2 -13.37 2.21 25.14
CA LYS A 2 -12.22 3.05 25.47
C LYS A 2 -11.98 4.02 24.31
N ILE A 3 -11.61 5.27 24.62
CA ILE A 3 -11.22 6.23 23.57
C ILE A 3 -9.70 6.12 23.38
N THR A 4 -9.25 5.83 22.17
CA THR A 4 -7.84 5.79 21.81
C THR A 4 -7.41 7.18 21.31
N THR A 5 -6.43 7.78 21.97
CA THR A 5 -5.88 9.08 21.56
C THR A 5 -4.78 8.88 20.54
N VAL A 6 -4.92 9.53 19.38
CA VAL A 6 -4.00 9.36 18.26
C VAL A 6 -3.31 10.68 17.86
N ALA A 7 -2.12 10.56 17.27
CA ALA A 7 -1.47 11.61 16.51
C ALA A 7 -1.32 11.18 15.05
N VAL A 8 -1.58 12.09 14.12
CA VAL A 8 -1.39 11.89 12.69
C VAL A 8 -0.18 12.69 12.22
N ILE A 9 0.83 12.00 11.69
CA ILE A 9 2.08 12.58 11.19
C ILE A 9 2.10 12.48 9.67
N GLY A 10 2.11 13.64 9.01
CA GLY A 10 1.88 13.80 7.58
C GLY A 10 0.44 14.26 7.32
N CYS A 11 0.28 15.51 6.84
CA CYS A 11 -1.00 16.10 6.47
C CYS A 11 -1.15 16.22 4.93
N GLY A 12 -0.54 15.26 4.22
CA GLY A 12 -0.55 15.19 2.77
C GLY A 12 -1.88 14.68 2.18
N ARG A 13 -1.82 14.27 0.91
CA ARG A 13 -3.01 13.85 0.14
C ARG A 13 -3.70 12.64 0.76
N ILE A 14 -2.97 11.57 1.10
CA ILE A 14 -3.56 10.34 1.65
C ILE A 14 -4.21 10.61 3.02
N ALA A 15 -3.59 11.41 3.87
CA ALA A 15 -4.17 11.83 5.13
C ALA A 15 -5.52 12.54 4.92
N ASN A 16 -5.58 13.50 4.00
CA ASN A 16 -6.74 14.33 3.72
C ASN A 16 -7.89 13.61 2.98
N SER A 17 -7.59 12.62 2.14
CA SER A 17 -8.58 11.93 1.32
C SER A 17 -9.05 10.61 1.93
N ALA A 18 -8.29 10.00 2.84
CA ALA A 18 -8.54 8.68 3.39
C ALA A 18 -8.59 8.65 4.93
N HIS A 19 -7.46 8.87 5.61
CA HIS A 19 -7.35 8.63 7.05
C HIS A 19 -8.11 9.63 7.92
N PHE A 20 -7.99 10.96 7.72
CA PHE A 20 -8.79 11.92 8.50
C PHE A 20 -10.30 11.71 8.31
N PRO A 21 -10.82 11.51 7.07
CA PRO A 21 -12.22 11.15 6.87
C PRO A 21 -12.66 9.83 7.54
N ALA A 22 -11.76 8.86 7.68
CA ALA A 22 -12.00 7.61 8.37
C ALA A 22 -11.99 7.80 9.89
N LEU A 23 -10.91 8.36 10.44
CA LEU A 23 -10.72 8.57 11.88
C LEU A 23 -11.82 9.44 12.51
N THR A 24 -12.28 10.48 11.79
CA THR A 24 -13.38 11.35 12.29
C THR A 24 -14.76 10.68 12.33
N LYS A 25 -14.91 9.48 11.76
CA LYS A 25 -16.13 8.66 11.83
C LYS A 25 -16.09 7.59 12.90
N LEU A 26 -14.94 7.41 13.56
CA LEU A 26 -14.77 6.44 14.63
C LEU A 26 -15.06 7.09 15.99
N ASP A 27 -16.13 6.65 16.66
CA ASP A 27 -16.58 7.22 17.94
C ASP A 27 -15.59 6.97 19.10
N ASN A 28 -14.67 6.00 18.92
CA ASN A 28 -13.65 5.64 19.92
C ASN A 28 -12.26 6.22 19.61
N VAL A 29 -12.17 7.25 18.77
CA VAL A 29 -10.92 7.91 18.41
C VAL A 29 -10.93 9.39 18.78
N ARG A 30 -9.85 9.84 19.40
CA ARG A 30 -9.57 11.26 19.70
C ARG A 30 -8.30 11.67 18.95
N ILE A 31 -8.42 12.55 17.97
CA ILE A 31 -7.27 13.05 17.19
C ILE A 31 -6.67 14.25 17.94
N LYS A 32 -5.62 14.00 18.73
CA LYS A 32 -4.98 15.06 19.53
C LYS A 32 -4.04 15.93 18.72
N TYR A 33 -3.29 15.36 17.79
CA TYR A 33 -2.32 16.08 16.98
C TYR A 33 -2.46 15.79 15.49
N ALA A 34 -2.40 16.87 14.69
CA ALA A 34 -2.02 16.82 13.28
C ALA A 34 -0.62 17.43 13.14
N CYS A 35 0.32 16.69 12.56
CA CYS A 35 1.72 17.08 12.42
C CYS A 35 2.13 17.12 10.96
N ASP A 36 2.73 18.23 10.51
CA ASP A 36 3.39 18.32 9.21
C ASP A 36 4.58 19.29 9.32
N LEU A 37 5.66 19.06 8.59
CA LEU A 37 6.80 19.97 8.53
C LEU A 37 6.38 21.38 8.05
N ILE A 38 5.33 21.44 7.23
CA ILE A 38 4.70 22.66 6.75
C ILE A 38 3.47 22.93 7.60
N LEU A 39 3.56 23.90 8.53
CA LEU A 39 2.52 24.19 9.52
C LEU A 39 1.16 24.46 8.86
N GLU A 40 1.14 25.16 7.74
CA GLU A 40 -0.06 25.53 6.99
C GLU A 40 -0.85 24.28 6.52
N LYS A 41 -0.17 23.15 6.24
CA LYS A 41 -0.84 21.89 5.91
C LYS A 41 -1.55 21.31 7.13
N ALA A 42 -0.93 21.34 8.29
CA ALA A 42 -1.53 20.86 9.54
C ALA A 42 -2.72 21.76 9.96
N GLU A 43 -2.60 23.08 9.80
CA GLU A 43 -3.68 24.01 10.08
C GLU A 43 -4.87 23.84 9.12
N ALA A 44 -4.62 23.65 7.84
CA ALA A 44 -5.67 23.35 6.85
C ALA A 44 -6.41 22.04 7.17
N VAL A 45 -5.70 21.03 7.69
CA VAL A 45 -6.32 19.78 8.19
C VAL A 45 -7.23 20.09 9.39
N LYS A 46 -6.77 20.85 10.35
CA LYS A 46 -7.57 21.20 11.55
C LYS A 46 -8.80 22.03 11.19
N GLU A 47 -8.69 22.93 10.23
CA GLU A 47 -9.84 23.69 9.71
C GLU A 47 -10.88 22.77 9.07
N LYS A 48 -10.41 21.83 8.24
CA LYS A 48 -11.26 20.87 7.52
C LYS A 48 -11.88 19.81 8.44
N PHE A 49 -11.15 19.40 9.48
CA PHE A 49 -11.55 18.39 10.46
C PHE A 49 -11.51 18.93 11.88
N PRO A 50 -12.59 19.62 12.35
CA PRO A 50 -12.61 20.33 13.63
C PRO A 50 -12.38 19.44 14.87
N GLY A 51 -12.43 18.11 14.72
CA GLY A 51 -12.09 17.15 15.78
C GLY A 51 -10.59 17.06 16.08
N VAL A 52 -9.71 17.65 15.27
CA VAL A 52 -8.27 17.74 15.52
C VAL A 52 -8.00 18.84 16.54
N GLU A 53 -7.37 18.48 17.68
CA GLU A 53 -7.21 19.43 18.79
C GLU A 53 -6.05 20.41 18.59
N LYS A 54 -4.89 19.92 18.12
CA LYS A 54 -3.64 20.71 18.01
C LYS A 54 -2.91 20.44 16.69
N THR A 55 -2.19 21.45 16.23
CA THR A 55 -1.27 21.39 15.09
C THR A 55 0.16 21.58 15.56
N ILE A 56 1.10 20.80 15.03
CA ILE A 56 2.52 20.84 15.38
C ILE A 56 3.39 20.58 14.15
N THR A 57 4.66 21.01 14.20
CA THR A 57 5.65 20.76 13.13
C THR A 57 6.71 19.73 13.51
N ASP A 58 6.83 19.41 14.79
CA ASP A 58 7.75 18.36 15.29
C ASP A 58 6.94 17.20 15.89
N TYR A 59 6.99 16.04 15.22
CA TYR A 59 6.30 14.85 15.68
C TYR A 59 6.77 14.34 17.06
N LYS A 60 7.99 14.69 17.48
CA LYS A 60 8.52 14.30 18.79
C LYS A 60 7.69 14.88 19.94
N VAL A 61 7.03 16.02 19.72
CA VAL A 61 6.09 16.60 20.68
C VAL A 61 4.92 15.64 20.94
N ALA A 62 4.37 15.03 19.88
CA ALA A 62 3.30 14.06 20.01
C ALA A 62 3.79 12.75 20.65
N LEU A 63 5.01 12.31 20.34
CA LEU A 63 5.60 11.09 20.93
C LEU A 63 5.87 11.23 22.42
N ALA A 64 6.26 12.42 22.88
CA ALA A 64 6.51 12.73 24.29
C ALA A 64 5.22 12.86 25.12
N ASP A 65 4.06 13.02 24.48
CA ASP A 65 2.78 13.17 25.19
C ASP A 65 2.27 11.79 25.67
N PRO A 66 2.11 11.59 27.00
CA PRO A 66 1.66 10.32 27.56
C PRO A 66 0.20 9.99 27.22
N GLU A 67 -0.62 10.96 26.81
CA GLU A 67 -2.00 10.70 26.39
C GLU A 67 -2.08 10.08 24.98
N VAL A 68 -1.07 10.28 24.12
CA VAL A 68 -1.04 9.67 22.79
C VAL A 68 -0.72 8.19 22.93
N GLU A 69 -1.62 7.34 22.45
CA GLU A 69 -1.50 5.87 22.50
C GLU A 69 -1.04 5.30 21.18
N ALA A 70 -1.46 5.90 20.06
CA ALA A 70 -1.16 5.42 18.71
C ALA A 70 -0.80 6.57 17.76
N VAL A 71 0.00 6.24 16.74
CA VAL A 71 0.50 7.19 15.75
C VAL A 71 0.19 6.67 14.35
N PHE A 72 -0.34 7.55 13.50
CA PHE A 72 -0.49 7.32 12.06
C PHE A 72 0.68 8.00 11.34
N VAL A 73 1.51 7.23 10.65
CA VAL A 73 2.67 7.71 9.88
C VAL A 73 2.26 7.73 8.39
N LEU A 74 1.89 8.92 7.91
CA LEU A 74 1.32 9.17 6.58
C LEU A 74 2.22 10.09 5.75
N THR A 75 3.51 9.96 5.96
CA THR A 75 4.57 10.78 5.38
C THR A 75 5.13 10.15 4.10
N PRO A 76 6.07 10.78 3.37
CA PRO A 76 6.78 10.12 2.26
C PRO A 76 7.60 8.91 2.73
N ASN A 77 7.76 7.93 1.83
CA ASN A 77 8.34 6.60 2.11
C ASN A 77 9.66 6.63 2.90
N TYR A 78 10.60 7.55 2.56
CA TYR A 78 11.91 7.64 3.21
C TYR A 78 11.85 7.92 4.71
N SER A 79 10.77 8.49 5.19
CA SER A 79 10.60 8.85 6.61
C SER A 79 9.81 7.82 7.41
N HIS A 80 9.16 6.84 6.77
CA HIS A 80 8.38 5.79 7.43
C HIS A 80 9.20 5.06 8.50
N TYR A 81 10.41 4.61 8.15
CA TYR A 81 11.30 3.91 9.09
C TYR A 81 11.61 4.74 10.32
N THR A 82 12.16 5.95 10.12
CA THR A 82 12.63 6.78 11.24
C THR A 82 11.50 7.14 12.20
N ILE A 83 10.37 7.62 11.67
CA ILE A 83 9.24 8.05 12.48
C ILE A 83 8.59 6.87 13.21
N SER A 84 8.41 5.73 12.51
CA SER A 84 7.83 4.53 13.12
C SER A 84 8.72 3.96 14.23
N MET A 85 10.05 3.90 14.00
CA MET A 85 11.01 3.46 15.02
C MET A 85 10.99 4.36 16.26
N ASP A 86 10.97 5.68 16.07
CA ASP A 86 10.87 6.64 17.18
C ASP A 86 9.54 6.46 17.95
N ALA A 87 8.42 6.27 17.23
CA ALA A 87 7.11 6.05 17.84
C ALA A 87 7.06 4.74 18.64
N LEU A 88 7.55 3.64 18.07
CA LEU A 88 7.62 2.35 18.76
C LEU A 88 8.47 2.43 20.04
N ARG A 89 9.67 3.06 19.96
CA ARG A 89 10.56 3.29 21.10
C ARG A 89 9.97 4.20 22.17
N ALA A 90 9.11 5.14 21.77
CA ALA A 90 8.30 5.95 22.69
C ALA A 90 7.08 5.20 23.27
N GLY A 91 6.95 3.91 22.99
CA GLY A 91 5.86 3.06 23.50
C GLY A 91 4.50 3.30 22.84
N LYS A 92 4.47 3.82 21.60
CA LYS A 92 3.23 4.05 20.85
C LYS A 92 2.94 2.89 19.89
N HIS A 93 1.65 2.57 19.67
CA HIS A 93 1.22 1.76 18.54
C HIS A 93 1.37 2.54 17.25
N VAL A 94 1.62 1.88 16.12
CA VAL A 94 1.89 2.55 14.86
C VAL A 94 1.02 1.98 13.74
N MET A 95 0.33 2.85 13.01
CA MET A 95 -0.17 2.62 11.66
C MET A 95 0.77 3.35 10.70
N CYS A 96 1.45 2.62 9.83
CA CYS A 96 2.37 3.18 8.84
C CYS A 96 1.80 2.95 7.44
N GLU A 97 1.72 3.99 6.61
CA GLU A 97 1.33 3.83 5.21
C GLU A 97 2.30 2.94 4.44
N LYS A 98 1.78 2.38 3.34
CA LYS A 98 2.59 1.59 2.42
C LYS A 98 3.51 2.51 1.57
N PRO A 99 4.65 2.00 1.09
CA PRO A 99 5.31 0.76 1.49
C PRO A 99 5.83 0.84 2.93
N ILE A 100 6.09 -0.30 3.58
CA ILE A 100 6.59 -0.30 4.97
C ILE A 100 7.79 0.64 5.10
N THR A 101 8.77 0.44 4.23
CA THR A 101 10.01 1.22 4.11
C THR A 101 10.46 1.22 2.64
N VAL A 102 11.61 1.81 2.37
CA VAL A 102 12.23 1.83 1.03
C VAL A 102 12.93 0.51 0.66
N ASN A 103 13.09 -0.43 1.59
CA ASN A 103 13.68 -1.77 1.37
C ASN A 103 13.27 -2.78 2.45
N TYR A 104 13.43 -4.06 2.17
CA TYR A 104 13.06 -5.15 3.08
C TYR A 104 13.84 -5.19 4.41
N PRO A 105 15.18 -5.02 4.45
CA PRO A 105 15.93 -5.05 5.71
C PRO A 105 15.42 -4.07 6.77
N LEU A 106 15.12 -2.83 6.39
CA LEU A 106 14.53 -1.83 7.30
C LEU A 106 13.13 -2.24 7.78
N SER A 107 12.36 -2.93 6.94
CA SER A 107 11.05 -3.45 7.32
C SER A 107 11.15 -4.54 8.40
N VAL A 108 12.18 -5.39 8.31
CA VAL A 108 12.47 -6.42 9.33
C VAL A 108 12.85 -5.76 10.66
N GLU A 109 13.72 -4.74 10.64
CA GLU A 109 14.08 -3.99 11.84
C GLU A 109 12.85 -3.34 12.52
N MET A 110 11.92 -2.79 11.74
CA MET A 110 10.66 -2.24 12.27
C MET A 110 9.81 -3.32 12.95
N ALA A 111 9.70 -4.51 12.36
CA ALA A 111 8.95 -5.62 12.93
C ALA A 111 9.58 -6.11 14.25
N GLU A 112 10.92 -6.21 14.29
CA GLU A 112 11.65 -6.59 15.50
C GLU A 112 11.48 -5.56 16.62
N GLU A 113 11.55 -4.26 16.31
CA GLU A 113 11.33 -3.21 17.30
C GLU A 113 9.89 -3.21 17.82
N ALA A 114 8.87 -3.36 16.96
CA ALA A 114 7.48 -3.49 17.38
C ALA A 114 7.27 -4.66 18.36
N LYS A 115 7.86 -5.80 18.04
CA LYS A 115 7.84 -6.99 18.93
C LYS A 115 8.54 -6.73 20.26
N LYS A 116 9.73 -6.11 20.24
CA LYS A 116 10.51 -5.76 21.42
C LYS A 116 9.75 -4.80 22.34
N GLN A 117 9.06 -3.81 21.79
CA GLN A 117 8.26 -2.84 22.55
C GLN A 117 6.86 -3.36 22.93
N ASN A 118 6.50 -4.55 22.47
CA ASN A 118 5.15 -5.13 22.62
C ASN A 118 4.07 -4.15 22.13
N LYS A 119 4.25 -3.60 20.91
CA LYS A 119 3.33 -2.66 20.28
C LYS A 119 2.80 -3.22 18.96
N ILE A 120 1.57 -2.85 18.64
CA ILE A 120 0.98 -3.11 17.34
C ILE A 120 1.65 -2.20 16.32
N LEU A 121 2.12 -2.79 15.23
CA LEU A 121 2.56 -2.10 14.03
C LEU A 121 1.76 -2.65 12.85
N ASN A 122 0.86 -1.85 12.33
CA ASN A 122 0.08 -2.13 11.14
C ASN A 122 0.60 -1.34 9.94
N ILE A 123 0.39 -1.90 8.76
CA ILE A 123 0.78 -1.28 7.49
C ILE A 123 -0.47 -0.98 6.66
N GLY A 124 -0.52 0.20 6.05
CA GLY A 124 -1.65 0.70 5.25
C GLY A 124 -1.83 -0.02 3.90
N VAL A 125 -2.03 -1.34 3.92
CA VAL A 125 -2.35 -2.13 2.73
C VAL A 125 -3.87 -2.31 2.61
N CYS A 126 -4.54 -1.19 2.37
CA CYS A 126 -6.00 -1.05 2.42
C CYS A 126 -6.79 -2.07 1.57
N ASN A 127 -6.18 -2.63 0.51
CA ASN A 127 -6.85 -3.62 -0.36
C ASN A 127 -7.27 -4.89 0.37
N ARG A 128 -6.61 -5.26 1.46
CA ARG A 128 -7.03 -6.40 2.31
C ARG A 128 -8.39 -6.17 2.98
N TYR A 129 -8.87 -4.92 3.01
CA TYR A 129 -10.19 -4.50 3.51
C TYR A 129 -11.20 -4.22 2.39
N HIS A 130 -10.79 -4.38 1.11
CA HIS A 130 -11.72 -4.26 -0.02
C HIS A 130 -12.64 -5.48 -0.07
N LYS A 131 -13.96 -5.24 -0.09
CA LYS A 131 -14.95 -6.33 0.04
C LYS A 131 -14.82 -7.40 -1.03
N SER A 132 -14.52 -7.02 -2.28
CA SER A 132 -14.28 -8.00 -3.36
C SER A 132 -13.07 -8.89 -3.06
N VAL A 133 -11.98 -8.33 -2.51
CA VAL A 133 -10.76 -9.09 -2.16
C VAL A 133 -11.05 -10.08 -1.03
N GLU A 134 -11.80 -9.66 -0.01
CA GLU A 134 -12.24 -10.55 1.08
C GLU A 134 -13.08 -11.73 0.55
N LEU A 135 -14.05 -11.45 -0.32
CA LEU A 135 -14.90 -12.49 -0.89
C LEU A 135 -14.11 -13.48 -1.77
N ILE A 136 -13.12 -12.99 -2.53
CA ILE A 136 -12.27 -13.86 -3.35
C ILE A 136 -11.37 -14.71 -2.46
N GLU A 137 -10.78 -14.14 -1.38
CA GLU A 137 -10.02 -14.90 -0.39
C GLU A 137 -10.89 -16.00 0.26
N GLU A 138 -12.11 -15.65 0.68
CA GLU A 138 -13.06 -16.60 1.25
C GLU A 138 -13.40 -17.74 0.26
N MET A 139 -13.67 -17.39 -1.01
CA MET A 139 -13.93 -18.39 -2.06
C MET A 139 -12.74 -19.34 -2.27
N ASN A 140 -11.50 -18.81 -2.24
CA ASN A 140 -10.30 -19.61 -2.32
C ASN A 140 -10.14 -20.53 -1.11
N ARG A 141 -10.28 -20.00 0.09
CA ARG A 141 -10.20 -20.75 1.37
C ARG A 141 -11.26 -21.84 1.48
N GLU A 142 -12.45 -21.61 0.96
CA GLU A 142 -13.54 -22.60 0.89
C GLU A 142 -13.39 -23.62 -0.25
N GLY A 143 -12.37 -23.48 -1.10
CA GLY A 143 -12.11 -24.38 -2.23
C GLY A 143 -13.09 -24.23 -3.40
N LYS A 144 -13.84 -23.13 -3.47
CA LYS A 144 -14.76 -22.82 -4.58
C LYS A 144 -14.04 -22.60 -5.90
N LEU A 145 -12.81 -22.09 -5.86
CA LEU A 145 -11.97 -21.90 -7.04
C LEU A 145 -11.22 -23.18 -7.43
N GLY A 146 -11.18 -24.19 -6.54
CA GLY A 146 -10.37 -25.37 -6.69
C GLY A 146 -8.90 -25.10 -6.38
N ASN A 147 -7.98 -25.69 -7.13
CA ASN A 147 -6.55 -25.40 -7.01
C ASN A 147 -6.22 -24.19 -7.87
N LEU A 148 -5.87 -23.07 -7.24
CA LEU A 148 -5.34 -21.89 -7.95
C LEU A 148 -3.94 -22.25 -8.48
N TYR A 149 -3.77 -22.23 -9.80
CA TYR A 149 -2.50 -22.59 -10.43
C TYR A 149 -1.77 -21.42 -11.08
N HIS A 150 -2.52 -20.35 -11.44
CA HIS A 150 -1.94 -19.15 -12.04
C HIS A 150 -2.74 -17.90 -11.68
N VAL A 151 -2.03 -16.79 -11.51
CA VAL A 151 -2.59 -15.45 -11.37
C VAL A 151 -1.98 -14.54 -12.43
N TYR A 152 -2.81 -13.82 -13.16
CA TYR A 152 -2.36 -12.76 -14.06
C TYR A 152 -2.78 -11.40 -13.51
N CYS A 153 -1.82 -10.47 -13.43
CA CYS A 153 -2.05 -9.15 -12.86
C CYS A 153 -1.62 -8.05 -13.83
N SER A 154 -2.48 -7.06 -14.03
CA SER A 154 -2.16 -5.85 -14.78
C SER A 154 -2.47 -4.61 -13.94
N PHE A 155 -1.51 -3.68 -13.84
CA PHE A 155 -1.68 -2.36 -13.20
C PHE A 155 -1.01 -1.28 -14.05
N ARG A 156 -1.56 -1.06 -15.25
CA ARG A 156 -0.98 -0.23 -16.30
C ARG A 156 -1.83 1.02 -16.54
N ALA A 157 -1.16 2.14 -16.83
CA ALA A 157 -1.81 3.37 -17.25
C ALA A 157 -1.09 4.03 -18.44
N PHE A 158 -1.85 4.82 -19.20
CA PHE A 158 -1.32 5.67 -20.24
C PHE A 158 -0.89 7.02 -19.65
N ARG A 159 0.42 7.30 -19.64
CA ARG A 159 0.98 8.64 -19.31
C ARG A 159 0.50 9.23 -17.99
N SER A 160 0.77 8.54 -16.85
CA SER A 160 0.27 8.90 -15.52
C SER A 160 1.35 8.85 -14.43
N ILE A 161 2.61 9.24 -14.74
CA ILE A 161 3.70 9.30 -13.73
C ILE A 161 3.29 10.30 -12.63
N PRO A 162 3.24 9.91 -11.34
CA PRO A 162 2.79 10.79 -10.28
C PRO A 162 3.88 11.82 -9.92
N GLY A 163 3.50 13.09 -9.75
CA GLY A 163 4.37 14.16 -9.24
C GLY A 163 5.77 14.14 -9.85
N LEU A 164 5.86 14.07 -11.18
CA LEU A 164 7.11 13.90 -11.92
C LEU A 164 8.17 14.94 -11.53
N GLY A 165 9.37 14.48 -11.16
CA GLY A 165 10.45 15.31 -10.63
C GLY A 165 10.40 15.51 -9.11
N GLY A 166 9.28 15.14 -8.47
CA GLY A 166 9.09 15.22 -7.02
C GLY A 166 9.54 13.96 -6.25
N ALA A 167 8.99 13.78 -5.06
CA ALA A 167 9.38 12.68 -4.18
C ALA A 167 9.06 11.28 -4.73
N PHE A 168 8.04 11.14 -5.59
CA PHE A 168 7.66 9.85 -6.19
C PHE A 168 8.70 9.33 -7.17
N THR A 169 9.38 10.21 -7.88
CA THR A 169 10.33 9.84 -8.94
C THR A 169 11.79 9.99 -8.55
N ASP A 170 12.07 10.38 -7.30
CA ASP A 170 13.39 10.42 -6.69
C ASP A 170 13.61 9.11 -5.89
N LYS A 171 14.44 8.20 -6.43
CA LYS A 171 14.69 6.88 -5.83
C LYS A 171 15.19 6.98 -4.38
N SER A 172 15.96 8.01 -4.04
CA SER A 172 16.45 8.21 -2.67
C SER A 172 15.32 8.46 -1.68
N LYS A 173 14.16 8.93 -2.14
CA LYS A 173 12.97 9.25 -1.33
C LYS A 173 11.90 8.18 -1.41
N SER A 174 11.65 7.65 -2.61
CA SER A 174 10.60 6.69 -2.87
C SER A 174 11.02 5.23 -2.65
N GLY A 175 12.31 4.91 -2.84
CA GLY A 175 12.83 3.55 -2.89
C GLY A 175 12.74 2.88 -4.27
N GLY A 176 11.90 3.41 -5.16
CA GLY A 176 11.64 2.92 -6.50
C GLY A 176 10.45 3.60 -7.14
N GLY A 177 9.99 3.11 -8.29
CA GLY A 177 8.93 3.68 -9.07
C GLY A 177 7.60 2.93 -8.98
N VAL A 178 7.05 2.56 -10.14
CA VAL A 178 5.72 1.94 -10.23
C VAL A 178 5.64 0.61 -9.48
N LEU A 179 6.74 -0.15 -9.41
CA LEU A 179 6.74 -1.44 -8.73
C LEU A 179 6.52 -1.28 -7.22
N ILE A 180 7.23 -0.38 -6.55
CA ILE A 180 7.07 -0.15 -5.11
C ILE A 180 5.80 0.65 -4.78
N ASP A 181 5.34 1.55 -5.67
CA ASP A 181 4.15 2.37 -5.41
C ASP A 181 2.84 1.63 -5.71
N TRP A 182 2.64 1.17 -6.96
CA TRP A 182 1.43 0.43 -7.33
C TRP A 182 1.58 -1.07 -7.14
N GLY A 183 2.77 -1.62 -7.48
CA GLY A 183 3.01 -3.06 -7.39
C GLY A 183 2.72 -3.64 -6.01
N ILE A 184 3.07 -2.91 -4.92
CA ILE A 184 2.76 -3.36 -3.55
C ILE A 184 1.27 -3.63 -3.34
N HIS A 185 0.39 -2.78 -3.89
CA HIS A 185 -1.05 -2.95 -3.74
C HIS A 185 -1.58 -4.22 -4.40
N PHE A 186 -1.05 -4.54 -5.59
CA PHE A 186 -1.49 -5.70 -6.36
C PHE A 186 -0.85 -7.00 -5.89
N LEU A 187 0.45 -6.99 -5.66
CA LEU A 187 1.19 -8.18 -5.24
C LEU A 187 0.80 -8.59 -3.82
N ASP A 188 0.60 -7.62 -2.91
CA ASP A 188 0.12 -7.90 -1.56
C ASP A 188 -1.28 -8.51 -1.54
N LEU A 189 -2.24 -7.95 -2.31
CA LEU A 189 -3.58 -8.54 -2.38
C LEU A 189 -3.57 -9.96 -2.97
N ILE A 190 -2.68 -10.24 -3.93
CA ILE A 190 -2.54 -11.59 -4.50
C ILE A 190 -2.00 -12.56 -3.44
N LEU A 191 -0.94 -12.19 -2.72
CA LEU A 191 -0.39 -13.01 -1.64
C LEU A 191 -1.42 -13.23 -0.52
N TYR A 192 -2.23 -12.22 -0.21
CA TYR A 192 -3.33 -12.33 0.76
C TYR A 192 -4.38 -13.34 0.31
N VAL A 193 -4.86 -13.26 -0.94
CA VAL A 193 -5.84 -14.20 -1.51
C VAL A 193 -5.27 -15.62 -1.57
N LEU A 194 -3.98 -15.78 -1.89
CA LEU A 194 -3.31 -17.08 -1.90
C LEU A 194 -3.12 -17.66 -0.49
N GLY A 195 -3.35 -16.89 0.57
CA GLY A 195 -3.38 -17.40 1.94
C GLY A 195 -2.03 -17.93 2.43
N GLY A 196 -0.97 -17.10 2.44
CA GLY A 196 0.36 -17.44 2.95
C GLY A 196 1.14 -18.35 2.01
N ALA A 197 1.13 -18.06 0.72
CA ALA A 197 1.99 -18.70 -0.28
C ALA A 197 3.46 -18.41 0.02
N LYS A 198 4.31 -19.43 -0.07
CA LYS A 198 5.76 -19.29 0.08
C LYS A 198 6.39 -18.93 -1.26
N LEU A 199 7.17 -17.87 -1.24
CA LEU A 199 7.93 -17.44 -2.41
C LEU A 199 9.06 -18.44 -2.72
N ASP A 200 9.25 -18.79 -3.98
CA ASP A 200 10.31 -19.68 -4.45
C ASP A 200 11.36 -18.89 -5.26
N ASN A 201 10.95 -18.35 -6.42
CA ASN A 201 11.84 -17.54 -7.24
C ASN A 201 11.07 -16.48 -8.04
N VAL A 202 11.80 -15.47 -8.49
CA VAL A 202 11.25 -14.35 -9.25
C VAL A 202 12.15 -13.99 -10.44
N THR A 203 11.51 -13.52 -11.51
CA THR A 203 12.17 -12.87 -12.65
C THR A 203 11.46 -11.56 -12.94
N CYS A 204 12.21 -10.47 -13.09
CA CYS A 204 11.65 -9.15 -13.29
C CYS A 204 12.53 -8.30 -14.19
N ASP A 205 11.91 -7.47 -15.01
CA ASP A 205 12.52 -6.33 -15.71
C ASP A 205 11.80 -5.05 -15.32
N THR A 206 12.58 -4.01 -15.03
CA THR A 206 12.10 -2.65 -14.83
C THR A 206 12.58 -1.76 -15.98
N PHE A 207 11.76 -0.79 -16.34
CA PHE A 207 12.03 0.14 -17.44
C PHE A 207 11.82 1.58 -16.95
N SER A 208 12.65 2.51 -17.48
CA SER A 208 12.60 3.94 -17.22
C SER A 208 12.65 4.66 -18.58
N GLU A 209 11.63 4.40 -19.42
CA GLU A 209 11.63 4.82 -20.83
C GLU A 209 10.82 6.08 -21.07
N MET A 210 9.81 6.33 -20.23
CA MET A 210 8.98 7.51 -20.34
C MET A 210 9.60 8.66 -19.53
N ALA A 211 9.35 9.88 -19.92
CA ALA A 211 9.83 11.07 -19.20
C ALA A 211 11.37 11.13 -18.95
N LYS A 212 12.20 10.51 -19.81
CA LYS A 212 13.66 10.71 -19.80
C LYS A 212 14.02 12.20 -19.95
N ASP A 213 13.27 12.92 -20.77
CA ASP A 213 13.22 14.37 -20.77
C ASP A 213 11.90 14.82 -20.15
N MET A 214 11.96 15.20 -18.87
CA MET A 214 10.77 15.59 -18.11
C MET A 214 10.07 16.82 -18.72
N LYS A 215 10.81 17.77 -19.28
CA LYS A 215 10.24 19.01 -19.88
C LYS A 215 9.38 18.73 -21.11
N SER A 216 9.72 17.71 -21.87
CA SER A 216 8.96 17.32 -23.06
C SER A 216 7.88 16.28 -22.77
N TYR A 217 7.82 15.72 -21.55
CA TYR A 217 6.84 14.70 -21.20
C TYR A 217 5.42 15.23 -21.32
N ARG A 218 4.55 14.45 -21.99
CA ARG A 218 3.12 14.74 -22.13
C ARG A 218 2.33 13.71 -21.36
N TYR A 219 1.45 14.17 -20.50
CA TYR A 219 0.57 13.35 -19.66
C TYR A 219 -0.90 13.73 -19.86
N LYS A 220 -1.78 12.82 -19.58
CA LYS A 220 -3.23 13.04 -19.63
C LYS A 220 -3.78 13.37 -18.25
N ARG A 221 -3.26 12.70 -17.21
CA ARG A 221 -3.55 12.96 -15.80
C ARG A 221 -2.27 12.69 -15.01
N MET A 222 -2.02 13.50 -14.02
CA MET A 222 -0.91 13.33 -13.09
C MET A 222 -1.47 13.35 -11.65
N TRP A 223 -1.30 12.25 -10.94
CA TRP A 223 -1.55 12.26 -9.50
C TRP A 223 -0.43 13.03 -8.81
N ALA A 224 -0.73 13.80 -7.76
CA ALA A 224 0.24 14.66 -7.08
C ALA A 224 0.93 15.69 -8.00
N GLU A 225 0.22 16.23 -9.00
CA GLU A 225 0.74 17.24 -9.94
C GLU A 225 1.28 18.49 -9.21
N ASP A 226 0.67 18.84 -8.08
CA ASP A 226 1.10 19.93 -7.19
C ASP A 226 2.49 19.74 -6.58
N THR A 227 3.08 18.54 -6.68
CA THR A 227 4.44 18.22 -6.21
C THR A 227 5.43 18.01 -7.35
N ALA A 228 5.02 18.21 -8.61
CA ALA A 228 5.89 18.01 -9.77
C ALA A 228 6.93 19.12 -9.89
N ASP A 229 8.16 18.73 -10.29
CA ASP A 229 9.26 19.65 -10.60
C ASP A 229 9.93 19.23 -11.91
N PHE A 230 9.39 19.71 -13.03
CA PHE A 230 9.89 19.39 -14.37
C PHE A 230 11.25 20.04 -14.68
N GLU A 231 11.65 21.07 -13.91
CA GLU A 231 12.83 21.87 -14.20
C GLU A 231 14.07 21.39 -13.45
N ASN A 232 13.93 21.11 -12.15
CA ASN A 232 15.04 20.82 -11.25
C ASN A 232 14.89 19.46 -10.53
N GLY A 233 13.79 18.75 -10.78
CA GLY A 233 13.48 17.51 -10.12
C GLY A 233 14.32 16.33 -10.62
N VAL A 234 14.09 15.17 -9.98
CA VAL A 234 14.77 13.90 -10.28
C VAL A 234 13.75 12.88 -10.79
N ASN A 235 14.12 12.15 -11.85
CA ASN A 235 13.38 11.00 -12.34
C ASN A 235 14.36 9.86 -12.64
N ASP A 236 14.64 9.04 -11.61
CA ASP A 236 15.61 7.93 -11.65
C ASP A 236 15.01 6.59 -11.21
N VAL A 237 13.67 6.46 -11.32
CA VAL A 237 12.91 5.29 -10.94
C VAL A 237 12.28 4.58 -12.15
N ASP A 238 11.75 3.38 -11.91
CA ASP A 238 10.99 2.62 -12.91
C ASP A 238 9.62 3.27 -13.20
N ASP A 239 9.31 3.47 -14.48
CA ASP A 239 7.99 3.89 -14.95
C ASP A 239 7.12 2.71 -15.41
N SER A 240 7.75 1.58 -15.74
CA SER A 240 7.06 0.33 -16.07
C SER A 240 7.85 -0.91 -15.62
N VAL A 241 7.14 -2.03 -15.48
CA VAL A 241 7.67 -3.29 -14.96
C VAL A 241 6.94 -4.48 -15.56
N ALA A 242 7.67 -5.57 -15.79
CA ALA A 242 7.09 -6.87 -16.12
C ALA A 242 7.82 -7.98 -15.37
N GLY A 243 7.09 -8.98 -14.88
CA GLY A 243 7.70 -10.04 -14.10
C GLY A 243 6.89 -11.30 -13.96
N TYR A 244 7.57 -12.31 -13.42
CA TYR A 244 7.03 -13.63 -13.13
C TYR A 244 7.52 -14.09 -11.76
N ILE A 245 6.60 -14.62 -10.96
CA ILE A 245 6.85 -15.08 -9.59
C ILE A 245 6.38 -16.53 -9.49
N ARG A 246 7.19 -17.40 -8.89
CA ARG A 246 6.81 -18.76 -8.50
C ARG A 246 6.61 -18.83 -7.00
N THR A 247 5.53 -19.49 -6.62
CA THR A 247 5.23 -19.81 -5.21
C THR A 247 4.88 -21.30 -5.10
N ASP A 248 4.79 -21.80 -3.88
CA ASP A 248 4.34 -23.18 -3.60
C ASP A 248 2.85 -23.42 -3.91
N LYS A 249 2.07 -22.37 -4.21
CA LYS A 249 0.63 -22.47 -4.49
C LYS A 249 0.28 -22.17 -5.95
N ALA A 250 0.79 -21.07 -6.48
CA ALA A 250 0.49 -20.63 -7.83
C ALA A 250 1.67 -19.88 -8.43
N SER A 251 1.73 -19.80 -9.75
CA SER A 251 2.57 -18.86 -10.44
C SER A 251 1.84 -17.53 -10.64
N ILE A 252 2.58 -16.41 -10.67
CA ILE A 252 2.03 -15.09 -10.88
C ILE A 252 2.79 -14.44 -12.04
N SER A 253 2.09 -14.04 -13.09
CA SER A 253 2.63 -13.16 -14.12
C SER A 253 2.03 -11.77 -13.98
N PHE A 254 2.84 -10.73 -14.09
CA PHE A 254 2.35 -9.37 -13.95
C PHE A 254 3.05 -8.39 -14.88
N ASN A 255 2.33 -7.30 -15.19
CA ASN A 255 2.90 -6.10 -15.76
C ASN A 255 2.27 -4.86 -15.12
N GLY A 256 3.09 -3.83 -14.95
CA GLY A 256 2.69 -2.58 -14.35
C GLY A 256 3.33 -1.39 -15.04
N ALA A 257 2.62 -0.27 -15.07
CA ALA A 257 3.17 0.97 -15.59
C ALA A 257 2.44 2.19 -15.08
N TRP A 258 3.18 3.19 -14.65
CA TRP A 258 2.67 4.55 -14.54
C TRP A 258 2.47 5.17 -15.92
N ALA A 259 3.34 4.80 -16.87
CA ALA A 259 3.30 5.35 -18.21
C ALA A 259 3.76 4.34 -19.26
N GLU A 260 2.87 4.03 -20.19
CA GLU A 260 3.13 3.26 -21.40
C GLU A 260 2.37 3.86 -22.58
N ASN A 261 2.76 3.50 -23.80
CA ASN A 261 1.99 3.82 -25.01
C ASN A 261 0.97 2.74 -25.30
N ILE A 262 -0.11 2.71 -24.52
CA ILE A 262 -1.22 1.78 -24.63
C ILE A 262 -2.50 2.49 -25.04
N ASN A 263 -3.47 1.75 -25.58
CA ASN A 263 -4.73 2.33 -26.04
C ASN A 263 -5.68 2.69 -24.88
N ASP A 264 -5.62 1.95 -23.77
CA ASP A 264 -6.47 2.13 -22.61
C ASP A 264 -5.92 3.21 -21.65
N GLU A 265 -6.79 4.07 -21.12
CA GLU A 265 -6.38 5.02 -20.09
C GLU A 265 -5.82 4.31 -18.85
N ARG A 266 -6.44 3.20 -18.46
CA ARG A 266 -6.01 2.31 -17.38
C ARG A 266 -6.41 0.87 -17.68
N SER A 267 -5.50 -0.07 -17.37
CA SER A 267 -5.74 -1.51 -17.40
C SER A 267 -5.31 -2.08 -16.05
N MET A 268 -6.24 -2.13 -15.09
CA MET A 268 -5.98 -2.52 -13.70
C MET A 268 -6.92 -3.64 -13.27
N PHE A 269 -6.42 -4.87 -13.23
CA PHE A 269 -7.19 -6.06 -12.86
C PHE A 269 -6.28 -7.20 -12.39
N VAL A 270 -6.89 -8.17 -11.72
CA VAL A 270 -6.24 -9.43 -11.33
C VAL A 270 -7.14 -10.60 -11.73
N ASP A 271 -6.61 -11.52 -12.50
CA ASP A 271 -7.24 -12.80 -12.85
C ASP A 271 -6.70 -13.91 -11.96
N PHE A 272 -7.56 -14.56 -11.19
CA PHE A 272 -7.26 -15.76 -10.43
C PHE A 272 -7.79 -16.98 -11.18
N MET A 273 -6.90 -17.89 -11.59
CA MET A 273 -7.21 -19.04 -12.41
C MET A 273 -7.14 -20.31 -11.57
N GLY A 274 -8.30 -20.88 -11.26
CA GLY A 274 -8.43 -22.17 -10.58
C GLY A 274 -8.90 -23.28 -11.51
N ASP A 275 -8.73 -24.53 -11.09
CA ASP A 275 -9.12 -25.71 -11.87
C ASP A 275 -10.64 -26.00 -11.83
N LYS A 276 -11.39 -25.35 -10.91
CA LYS A 276 -12.85 -25.43 -10.85
C LYS A 276 -13.53 -24.15 -11.31
N ALA A 277 -12.94 -23.01 -11.04
CA ALA A 277 -13.49 -21.70 -11.38
C ALA A 277 -12.39 -20.65 -11.47
N GLY A 278 -12.70 -19.51 -12.07
CA GLY A 278 -11.82 -18.35 -12.15
C GLY A 278 -12.51 -17.08 -11.67
N VAL A 279 -11.73 -16.08 -11.38
CA VAL A 279 -12.22 -14.74 -10.98
C VAL A 279 -11.40 -13.67 -11.68
N ARG A 280 -12.05 -12.66 -12.26
CA ARG A 280 -11.44 -11.41 -12.65
C ARG A 280 -11.86 -10.30 -11.69
N LEU A 281 -10.91 -9.80 -10.91
CA LEU A 281 -11.11 -8.64 -10.06
C LEU A 281 -10.75 -7.36 -10.84
N THR A 282 -11.71 -6.47 -11.07
CA THR A 282 -11.43 -5.10 -11.49
C THR A 282 -10.95 -4.30 -10.26
N TYR A 283 -9.77 -3.67 -10.34
CA TYR A 283 -9.19 -2.98 -9.19
C TYR A 283 -10.11 -1.87 -8.67
N GLY A 284 -10.40 -1.93 -7.37
CA GLY A 284 -11.32 -1.00 -6.70
C GLY A 284 -12.81 -1.23 -7.01
N GLY A 285 -13.16 -2.28 -7.74
CA GLY A 285 -14.51 -2.59 -8.18
C GLY A 285 -15.01 -3.98 -7.80
N GLN A 286 -16.04 -4.40 -8.50
CA GLN A 286 -16.61 -5.74 -8.44
C GLN A 286 -15.68 -6.76 -9.10
N PHE A 287 -15.95 -8.05 -8.88
CA PHE A 287 -15.29 -9.13 -9.62
C PHE A 287 -16.30 -9.91 -10.48
N GLU A 288 -15.79 -10.51 -11.54
CA GLU A 288 -16.52 -11.45 -12.39
C GLU A 288 -16.06 -12.87 -12.03
N PHE A 289 -17.02 -13.76 -11.78
CA PHE A 289 -16.80 -15.16 -11.44
C PHE A 289 -17.13 -16.03 -12.65
N PHE A 290 -16.22 -16.91 -13.03
CA PHE A 290 -16.33 -17.84 -14.15
C PHE A 290 -16.48 -19.26 -13.62
N ASN A 291 -17.66 -19.86 -13.77
CA ASN A 291 -17.92 -21.22 -13.32
C ASN A 291 -17.42 -22.23 -14.37
N GLY A 292 -16.43 -23.03 -14.02
CA GLY A 292 -15.86 -24.03 -14.92
C GLY A 292 -16.76 -25.23 -15.25
N GLN A 293 -17.86 -25.45 -14.49
CA GLN A 293 -18.80 -26.54 -14.73
C GLN A 293 -19.97 -26.09 -15.62
N THR A 294 -20.56 -24.92 -15.36
CA THR A 294 -21.68 -24.40 -16.15
C THR A 294 -21.24 -23.59 -17.36
N LEU A 295 -19.96 -23.18 -17.42
CA LEU A 295 -19.38 -22.30 -18.44
C LEU A 295 -20.04 -20.89 -18.47
N GLU A 296 -20.62 -20.50 -17.37
CA GLU A 296 -21.28 -19.20 -17.22
C GLU A 296 -20.39 -18.24 -16.43
N SER A 297 -20.53 -16.94 -16.71
CA SER A 297 -19.93 -15.89 -15.92
C SER A 297 -21.00 -15.07 -15.20
N THR A 298 -20.68 -14.59 -14.01
CA THR A 298 -21.55 -13.73 -13.21
C THR A 298 -20.74 -12.61 -12.57
N VAL A 299 -21.24 -11.38 -12.65
CA VAL A 299 -20.67 -10.26 -11.91
C VAL A 299 -21.16 -10.33 -10.46
N SER A 300 -20.25 -10.21 -9.51
CA SER A 300 -20.58 -10.20 -8.09
C SER A 300 -21.37 -8.93 -7.73
N GLU A 301 -22.50 -9.10 -7.04
CA GLU A 301 -23.30 -7.97 -6.54
C GLU A 301 -23.11 -7.86 -5.02
N HIS A 302 -22.39 -6.84 -4.56
CA HIS A 302 -22.19 -6.54 -3.15
C HIS A 302 -21.84 -5.07 -2.94
N GLU A 303 -22.10 -4.57 -1.76
CA GLU A 303 -21.63 -3.23 -1.35
C GLU A 303 -20.10 -3.23 -1.19
N ILE A 304 -19.49 -2.10 -1.55
CA ILE A 304 -18.06 -1.85 -1.35
C ILE A 304 -17.92 -0.77 -0.27
N PRO A 305 -17.85 -1.15 1.02
CA PRO A 305 -17.63 -0.21 2.11
C PRO A 305 -16.28 0.50 1.99
N ASN A 306 -16.17 1.66 2.64
CA ASN A 306 -14.92 2.39 2.69
C ASN A 306 -13.83 1.55 3.38
N MET A 307 -12.82 1.14 2.62
CA MET A 307 -11.74 0.28 3.08
C MET A 307 -10.86 0.94 4.14
N TYR A 308 -10.61 2.25 4.05
CA TYR A 308 -9.81 2.97 5.05
C TYR A 308 -10.53 3.08 6.40
N LEU A 309 -11.86 3.28 6.39
CA LEU A 309 -12.64 3.28 7.64
C LEU A 309 -12.54 1.92 8.35
N ARG A 310 -12.53 0.84 7.58
CA ARG A 310 -12.40 -0.53 8.10
C ARG A 310 -10.98 -0.82 8.57
N GLU A 311 -9.98 -0.40 7.82
CA GLU A 311 -8.55 -0.54 8.12
C GLU A 311 -8.18 0.21 9.40
N ASP A 312 -8.51 1.51 9.47
CA ASP A 312 -8.21 2.35 10.63
C ASP A 312 -8.96 1.86 11.88
N GLY A 313 -10.26 1.49 11.71
CA GLY A 313 -11.05 0.93 12.80
C GLY A 313 -10.46 -0.38 13.37
N ASP A 314 -10.02 -1.27 12.50
CA ASP A 314 -9.40 -2.55 12.89
C ASP A 314 -8.03 -2.34 13.57
N PHE A 315 -7.25 -1.33 13.13
CA PHE A 315 -6.03 -0.91 13.82
C PHE A 315 -6.33 -0.41 15.25
N ILE A 316 -7.32 0.45 15.42
CA ILE A 316 -7.71 0.96 16.75
C ILE A 316 -8.15 -0.18 17.67
N LEU A 317 -8.93 -1.14 17.16
CA LEU A 317 -9.31 -2.34 17.92
C LEU A 317 -8.10 -3.19 18.31
N SER A 318 -7.12 -3.32 17.41
CA SER A 318 -5.86 -4.01 17.72
C SER A 318 -5.04 -3.29 18.79
N CYS A 319 -5.03 -1.96 18.82
CA CYS A 319 -4.38 -1.19 19.88
C CYS A 319 -5.04 -1.41 21.25
N GLU A 320 -6.36 -1.58 21.29
CA GLU A 320 -7.12 -1.83 22.52
C GLU A 320 -6.96 -3.26 23.04
N SER A 321 -7.03 -4.25 22.15
CA SER A 321 -6.99 -5.68 22.48
C SER A 321 -5.58 -6.24 22.63
N GLY A 322 -4.60 -5.67 21.95
CA GLY A 322 -3.26 -6.24 21.76
C GLY A 322 -3.23 -7.38 20.73
N GLU A 323 -4.35 -7.68 20.06
CA GLU A 323 -4.41 -8.74 19.05
C GLU A 323 -3.98 -8.23 17.68
N LYS A 324 -3.21 -9.07 16.97
CA LYS A 324 -2.77 -8.79 15.60
C LYS A 324 -3.92 -8.99 14.62
N ASN A 325 -4.11 -8.02 13.74
CA ASN A 325 -5.07 -8.11 12.66
C ASN A 325 -4.41 -8.49 11.32
N ARG A 326 -5.19 -8.45 10.23
CA ARG A 326 -4.72 -8.82 8.88
C ARG A 326 -3.62 -7.92 8.35
N ASN A 327 -3.54 -6.66 8.79
CA ASN A 327 -2.54 -5.68 8.37
C ASN A 327 -1.35 -5.54 9.34
N HIS A 328 -1.25 -6.44 10.35
CA HIS A 328 -0.06 -6.48 11.19
C HIS A 328 1.20 -6.74 10.33
N ILE A 329 2.30 -6.06 10.64
CA ILE A 329 3.53 -6.10 9.85
C ILE A 329 4.03 -7.52 9.53
N ASP A 330 3.89 -8.46 10.45
CA ASP A 330 4.29 -9.86 10.25
C ASP A 330 3.61 -10.50 9.03
N ASN A 331 2.40 -10.04 8.68
CA ASN A 331 1.65 -10.53 7.53
C ASN A 331 2.02 -9.84 6.21
N ILE A 332 2.83 -8.75 6.28
CA ILE A 332 3.17 -7.91 5.13
C ILE A 332 4.64 -8.03 4.75
N LEU A 333 5.49 -8.56 5.63
CA LEU A 333 6.92 -8.70 5.37
C LEU A 333 7.23 -9.48 4.10
N GLU A 334 6.45 -10.52 3.77
CA GLU A 334 6.64 -11.29 2.54
C GLU A 334 6.39 -10.42 1.28
N SER A 335 5.48 -9.47 1.34
CA SER A 335 5.24 -8.53 0.23
C SER A 335 6.44 -7.60 0.02
N MET A 336 7.09 -7.14 1.09
CA MET A 336 8.31 -6.34 0.97
C MET A 336 9.51 -7.17 0.50
N LYS A 337 9.64 -8.41 0.99
CA LYS A 337 10.66 -9.37 0.53
C LYS A 337 10.52 -9.63 -0.97
N LEU A 338 9.28 -9.81 -1.44
CA LEU A 338 8.97 -9.98 -2.85
C LEU A 338 9.40 -8.76 -3.68
N LEU A 339 9.09 -7.54 -3.25
CA LEU A 339 9.48 -6.33 -3.96
C LEU A 339 11.01 -6.19 -4.07
N ASP A 340 11.74 -6.41 -2.98
CA ASP A 340 13.21 -6.36 -2.99
C ASP A 340 13.79 -7.40 -3.96
N ALA A 341 13.28 -8.62 -3.95
CA ALA A 341 13.74 -9.67 -4.85
C ALA A 341 13.44 -9.37 -6.33
N LEU A 342 12.29 -8.75 -6.61
CA LEU A 342 11.94 -8.30 -7.96
C LEU A 342 12.89 -7.20 -8.44
N TYR A 343 13.20 -6.20 -7.61
CA TYR A 343 14.20 -5.18 -7.94
C TYR A 343 15.60 -5.79 -8.11
N GLN A 344 16.00 -6.72 -7.24
CA GLN A 344 17.27 -7.44 -7.38
C GLN A 344 17.33 -8.22 -8.70
N SER A 345 16.27 -8.93 -9.07
CA SER A 345 16.19 -9.65 -10.35
C SER A 345 16.33 -8.69 -11.54
N ALA A 346 15.65 -7.55 -11.50
CA ALA A 346 15.73 -6.53 -12.54
C ALA A 346 17.14 -5.94 -12.68
N GLU A 347 17.86 -5.77 -11.56
CA GLU A 347 19.23 -5.25 -11.54
C GLU A 347 20.23 -6.25 -12.10
N VAL A 348 20.18 -7.51 -11.63
CA VAL A 348 21.14 -8.55 -12.07
C VAL A 348 20.76 -9.20 -13.40
N LYS A 349 19.58 -8.90 -13.95
CA LYS A 349 19.02 -9.50 -15.19
C LYS A 349 18.97 -11.01 -15.17
N LYS A 350 18.60 -11.59 -14.02
CA LYS A 350 18.55 -13.02 -13.78
C LYS A 350 17.44 -13.37 -12.78
N GLU A 351 17.04 -14.65 -12.79
CA GLU A 351 16.18 -15.21 -11.74
C GLU A 351 16.86 -15.07 -10.36
N VAL A 352 16.07 -14.71 -9.36
CA VAL A 352 16.46 -14.63 -7.94
C VAL A 352 15.63 -15.65 -7.16
N THR A 353 16.30 -16.51 -6.39
CA THR A 353 15.68 -17.47 -5.46
C THR A 353 15.51 -16.82 -4.08
N LEU A 354 14.39 -17.10 -3.38
CA LEU A 354 13.97 -16.48 -2.12
C LEU A 354 14.07 -17.44 -0.91
#